data_e459a6513fd62db1568552677c922355
#
_entry.id   e459a6513fd62db1568552677c922355
#
_cell.length_a   1.000
_cell.length_b   1.000
_cell.length_c   1.000
_cell.angle_alpha   90.00
_cell.angle_beta   90.00
_cell.angle_gamma   90.00
#
_symmetry.space_group_name_H-M   'P 1'
#
loop_
_entity.id
_entity.type
_entity.pdbx_description
1 polymer ?
#
loop_
_entity_poly.entity_id
_entity_poly.type
_entity_poly.pdbx_seq_one_letter_code
_entity_poly.pdbx_strand_id
1 'polypeptide(L)'
;MVTATNKNKMIGEWLQGLLENLTDDNNDPYFKKVLLGYDVNQIKTFGDGVLATCYITGADYAETFGIHNRPVYIKSNIAFIIKGNDEAKYAKAVEIYDLLQEQLESNHDWQVLVDETEGKRVCRDTDVLNTYLTLSPTGKRLDILGFFELRHHVFK
;
A
#
# COMPACT_ATOMS: atom_id res chain seq x y z
N MET A 1 25.07 10.47 -18.58
CA MET A 1 24.58 10.18 -17.22
C MET A 1 23.21 9.53 -17.32
N VAL A 2 23.08 8.32 -16.84
CA VAL A 2 21.77 7.68 -16.79
C VAL A 2 21.08 8.13 -15.51
N THR A 3 20.01 8.89 -15.66
CA THR A 3 19.18 9.25 -14.51
C THR A 3 18.31 8.04 -14.19
N ALA A 4 18.59 7.38 -13.09
CA ALA A 4 17.73 6.32 -12.61
C ALA A 4 16.34 6.91 -12.32
N THR A 5 15.34 6.42 -13.03
CA THR A 5 13.96 6.74 -12.73
C THR A 5 13.59 6.03 -11.43
N ASN A 6 13.48 6.78 -10.34
CA ASN A 6 13.10 6.25 -9.03
C ASN A 6 11.60 5.94 -8.94
N LYS A 7 11.03 5.26 -9.95
CA LYS A 7 9.61 4.93 -10.00
C LYS A 7 9.15 4.11 -8.82
N ASN A 8 9.97 3.14 -8.40
CA ASN A 8 9.67 2.31 -7.24
C ASN A 8 9.56 3.14 -5.97
N LYS A 9 10.54 4.02 -5.76
CA LYS A 9 10.54 4.94 -4.61
C LYS A 9 9.34 5.88 -4.65
N MET A 10 9.04 6.45 -5.81
CA MET A 10 7.92 7.36 -5.99
C MET A 10 6.58 6.67 -5.69
N ILE A 11 6.39 5.46 -6.18
CA ILE A 11 5.16 4.68 -5.91
C ILE A 11 5.06 4.36 -4.41
N GLY A 12 6.14 3.92 -3.78
CA GLY A 12 6.15 3.64 -2.34
C GLY A 12 5.81 4.87 -1.50
N GLU A 13 6.43 6.01 -1.76
CA GLU A 13 6.16 7.27 -1.06
C GLU A 13 4.75 7.79 -1.32
N TRP A 14 4.24 7.61 -2.54
CA TRP A 14 2.88 7.95 -2.91
C TRP A 14 1.86 7.15 -2.10
N LEU A 15 2.03 5.82 -2.03
CA LEU A 15 1.16 4.96 -1.24
C LEU A 15 1.21 5.32 0.25
N GLN A 16 2.39 5.59 0.78
CA GLN A 16 2.57 6.03 2.16
C GLN A 16 1.78 7.32 2.43
N GLY A 17 1.90 8.31 1.55
CA GLY A 17 1.17 9.57 1.66
C GLY A 17 -0.34 9.40 1.59
N LEU A 18 -0.84 8.56 0.69
CA LEU A 18 -2.26 8.24 0.59
C LEU A 18 -2.81 7.64 1.88
N LEU A 19 -2.07 6.70 2.46
CA LEU A 19 -2.45 6.05 3.72
C LEU A 19 -2.39 7.03 4.91
N GLU A 20 -1.36 7.86 4.99
CA GLU A 20 -1.21 8.86 6.05
C GLU A 20 -2.33 9.90 6.03
N ASN A 21 -2.81 10.26 4.85
CA ASN A 21 -3.84 11.28 4.66
C ASN A 21 -5.27 10.73 4.73
N LEU A 22 -5.43 9.44 4.92
CA LEU A 22 -6.74 8.81 5.07
C LEU A 22 -7.30 9.09 6.46
N THR A 23 -8.38 9.87 6.50
CA THR A 23 -9.00 10.32 7.76
C THR A 23 -10.47 9.91 7.84
N ASP A 24 -10.96 9.79 9.06
CA ASP A 24 -12.38 9.55 9.34
C ASP A 24 -13.21 10.84 9.27
N ASP A 25 -14.50 10.76 9.58
CA ASP A 25 -15.42 11.89 9.55
C ASP A 25 -15.05 13.00 10.55
N ASN A 26 -14.26 12.69 11.57
CA ASN A 26 -13.76 13.63 12.57
C ASN A 26 -12.38 14.20 12.22
N ASN A 27 -11.86 13.93 11.02
CA ASN A 27 -10.51 14.26 10.56
C ASN A 27 -9.40 13.58 11.36
N ASP A 28 -9.71 12.49 12.06
CA ASP A 28 -8.69 11.67 12.71
C ASP A 28 -8.12 10.64 11.74
N PRO A 29 -6.79 10.45 11.71
CA PRO A 29 -6.19 9.48 10.80
C PRO A 29 -6.60 8.05 11.17
N TYR A 30 -6.93 7.24 10.16
CA TYR A 30 -7.21 5.82 10.36
C TYR A 30 -6.00 5.04 10.85
N PHE A 31 -4.81 5.42 10.38
CA PHE A 31 -3.56 4.77 10.76
C PHE A 31 -2.76 5.65 11.71
N LYS A 32 -2.47 5.12 12.88
CA LYS A 32 -1.63 5.80 13.86
C LYS A 32 -0.20 5.98 13.35
N LYS A 33 0.27 5.02 12.54
CA LYS A 33 1.58 5.05 11.91
C LYS A 33 1.53 4.34 10.57
N VAL A 34 2.21 4.90 9.58
CA VAL A 34 2.38 4.29 8.26
C VAL A 34 3.87 4.12 8.00
N LEU A 35 4.29 2.88 7.81
CA LEU A 35 5.68 2.53 7.51
C LEU A 35 5.88 2.37 6.01
N LEU A 36 6.99 2.85 5.51
CA LEU A 36 7.47 2.52 4.18
C LEU A 36 8.49 1.38 4.31
N GLY A 37 8.13 0.23 3.78
CA GLY A 37 8.88 -1.00 3.95
C GLY A 37 8.32 -1.87 5.08
N TYR A 38 8.98 -2.98 5.34
CA TYR A 38 8.54 -3.95 6.33
C TYR A 38 9.56 -4.05 7.47
N ASP A 39 9.36 -3.28 8.52
CA ASP A 39 10.21 -3.27 9.70
C ASP A 39 9.59 -4.13 10.81
N VAL A 40 10.08 -5.33 10.96
CA VAL A 40 9.58 -6.31 11.93
C VAL A 40 9.66 -5.79 13.37
N ASN A 41 10.71 -5.06 13.72
CA ASN A 41 10.87 -4.52 15.08
C ASN A 41 9.81 -3.45 15.38
N GLN A 42 9.55 -2.55 14.45
CA GLN A 42 8.51 -1.53 14.62
C GLN A 42 7.12 -2.17 14.68
N ILE A 43 6.88 -3.22 13.91
CA ILE A 43 5.62 -3.96 13.94
C ILE A 43 5.45 -4.66 15.29
N LYS A 44 6.48 -5.32 15.81
CA LYS A 44 6.44 -6.03 17.09
C LYS A 44 6.23 -5.09 18.29
N THR A 45 6.84 -3.92 18.25
CA THR A 45 6.79 -2.95 19.34
C THR A 45 5.62 -1.99 19.26
N PHE A 46 4.88 -2.00 18.15
CA PHE A 46 3.70 -1.17 17.98
C PHE A 46 2.62 -1.58 19.00
N GLY A 47 2.09 -0.60 19.70
CA GLY A 47 1.09 -0.83 20.75
C GLY A 47 -0.36 -0.73 20.25
N ASP A 48 -1.14 0.16 20.85
CA ASP A 48 -2.54 0.36 20.49
C ASP A 48 -2.70 1.17 19.21
N GLY A 49 -3.78 0.89 18.48
CA GLY A 49 -4.13 1.57 17.25
C GLY A 49 -3.90 0.71 16.02
N VAL A 50 -3.94 1.34 14.87
CA VAL A 50 -3.76 0.67 13.57
C VAL A 50 -2.43 1.09 12.97
N LEU A 51 -1.63 0.10 12.63
CA LEU A 51 -0.38 0.28 11.90
C LEU A 51 -0.60 -0.11 10.43
N ALA A 52 -0.17 0.73 9.51
CA ALA A 52 -0.11 0.36 8.10
C ALA A 52 1.33 0.30 7.62
N THR A 53 1.57 -0.52 6.62
CA THR A 53 2.84 -0.59 5.91
C THR A 53 2.58 -0.72 4.41
N CYS A 54 3.45 -0.14 3.61
CA CYS A 54 3.43 -0.31 2.16
C CYS A 54 4.85 -0.53 1.66
N TYR A 55 5.00 -1.38 0.68
CA TYR A 55 6.31 -1.73 0.14
C TYR A 55 6.21 -2.29 -1.28
N ILE A 56 7.29 -2.10 -2.03
CA ILE A 56 7.42 -2.62 -3.37
C ILE A 56 7.85 -4.09 -3.31
N THR A 57 7.20 -4.95 -4.10
CA THR A 57 7.48 -6.39 -4.11
C THR A 57 8.18 -6.87 -5.37
N GLY A 58 8.11 -6.12 -6.45
CA GLY A 58 8.73 -6.52 -7.71
C GLY A 58 8.20 -5.77 -8.91
N ALA A 59 8.49 -6.30 -10.09
CA ALA A 59 8.03 -5.74 -11.34
C ALA A 59 7.79 -6.84 -12.37
N ASP A 60 6.83 -6.62 -13.26
CA ASP A 60 6.60 -7.45 -14.43
C ASP A 60 7.13 -6.70 -15.66
N TYR A 61 7.90 -7.39 -16.48
CA TYR A 61 8.49 -6.84 -17.70
C TYR A 61 7.73 -7.30 -18.93
N ALA A 62 7.60 -6.42 -19.91
CA ALA A 62 7.06 -6.81 -21.19
C ALA A 62 8.02 -7.79 -21.88
N GLU A 63 7.47 -8.82 -22.54
CA GLU A 63 8.23 -9.61 -23.48
C GLU A 63 8.54 -8.73 -24.69
N THR A 64 9.77 -8.25 -24.77
CA THR A 64 10.23 -7.49 -25.92
C THR A 64 11.31 -8.25 -26.65
N PHE A 65 11.13 -8.37 -27.95
CA PHE A 65 12.22 -8.79 -28.87
C PHE A 65 13.19 -7.62 -28.97
N GLY A 66 14.12 -7.47 -28.02
CA GLY A 66 15.09 -6.39 -28.06
C GLY A 66 15.88 -6.21 -26.76
N ILE A 67 16.85 -5.31 -26.83
CA ILE A 67 17.89 -5.09 -25.83
C ILE A 67 17.35 -4.31 -24.61
N HIS A 68 16.11 -3.80 -24.67
CA HIS A 68 15.55 -2.93 -23.64
C HIS A 68 14.29 -3.52 -23.02
N ASN A 69 14.46 -4.38 -22.02
CA ASN A 69 13.35 -4.81 -21.18
C ASN A 69 12.99 -3.68 -20.24
N ARG A 70 11.73 -3.23 -20.28
CA ARG A 70 11.20 -2.21 -19.40
C ARG A 70 10.09 -2.78 -18.55
N PRO A 71 10.02 -2.43 -17.25
CA PRO A 71 8.89 -2.83 -16.44
C PRO A 71 7.61 -2.23 -17.02
N VAL A 72 6.59 -3.06 -17.18
CA VAL A 72 5.24 -2.63 -17.54
C VAL A 72 4.43 -2.41 -16.29
N TYR A 73 4.66 -3.23 -15.30
CA TYR A 73 3.98 -3.17 -14.01
C TYR A 73 4.98 -3.18 -12.87
N ILE A 74 4.71 -2.36 -11.87
CA ILE A 74 5.38 -2.42 -10.58
C ILE A 74 4.38 -3.00 -9.58
N LYS A 75 4.82 -3.97 -8.81
CA LYS A 75 3.99 -4.61 -7.79
C LYS A 75 4.29 -4.04 -6.42
N SER A 76 3.24 -3.88 -5.62
CA SER A 76 3.36 -3.41 -4.25
C SER A 76 2.36 -4.11 -3.34
N ASN A 77 2.59 -4.00 -2.05
CA ASN A 77 1.64 -4.45 -1.05
C ASN A 77 1.31 -3.30 -0.09
N ILE A 78 0.05 -3.26 0.32
CA ILE A 78 -0.41 -2.51 1.46
C ILE A 78 -0.88 -3.54 2.50
N ALA A 79 -0.41 -3.39 3.73
CA ALA A 79 -0.88 -4.20 4.84
C ALA A 79 -1.24 -3.29 6.02
N PHE A 80 -2.26 -3.65 6.78
CA PHE A 80 -2.53 -3.00 8.05
C PHE A 80 -2.69 -4.04 9.16
N ILE A 81 -2.32 -3.64 10.36
CA ILE A 81 -2.29 -4.53 11.53
C ILE A 81 -2.99 -3.83 12.70
N ILE A 82 -3.93 -4.54 13.30
CA ILE A 82 -4.54 -4.14 14.57
C ILE A 82 -4.11 -5.14 15.62
N LYS A 83 -3.49 -4.66 16.69
CA LYS A 83 -3.03 -5.50 17.79
C LYS A 83 -4.21 -5.95 18.65
N GLY A 84 -4.35 -7.26 18.79
CA GLY A 84 -5.43 -7.89 19.53
C GLY A 84 -6.65 -8.20 18.67
N ASN A 85 -7.59 -8.92 19.25
CA ASN A 85 -8.75 -9.44 18.56
C ASN A 85 -9.97 -9.44 19.50
N ASP A 86 -10.83 -8.45 19.37
CA ASP A 86 -12.15 -8.39 19.98
C ASP A 86 -13.16 -7.87 18.96
N GLU A 87 -14.45 -7.84 19.30
CA GLU A 87 -15.50 -7.43 18.37
C GLU A 87 -15.30 -6.00 17.85
N ALA A 88 -14.89 -5.07 18.71
CA ALA A 88 -14.68 -3.68 18.33
C ALA A 88 -13.49 -3.55 17.38
N LYS A 89 -12.41 -4.26 17.62
CA LYS A 89 -11.23 -4.28 16.76
C LYS A 89 -11.50 -4.95 15.43
N TYR A 90 -12.25 -6.04 15.45
CA TYR A 90 -12.67 -6.71 14.21
C TYR A 90 -13.57 -5.80 13.36
N ALA A 91 -14.55 -5.14 13.96
CA ALA A 91 -15.41 -4.17 13.27
C ALA A 91 -14.58 -3.03 12.65
N LYS A 92 -13.59 -2.52 13.38
CA LYS A 92 -12.66 -1.50 12.88
C LYS A 92 -11.84 -2.01 11.70
N ALA A 93 -11.37 -3.25 11.78
CA ALA A 93 -10.62 -3.87 10.69
C ALA A 93 -11.44 -4.01 9.42
N VAL A 94 -12.70 -4.45 9.54
CA VAL A 94 -13.62 -4.55 8.39
C VAL A 94 -13.90 -3.17 7.79
N GLU A 95 -14.13 -2.17 8.61
CA GLU A 95 -14.32 -0.79 8.16
C GLU A 95 -13.14 -0.29 7.34
N ILE A 96 -11.91 -0.48 7.84
CA ILE A 96 -10.69 -0.08 7.14
C ILE A 96 -10.50 -0.88 5.85
N TYR A 97 -10.76 -2.19 5.90
CA TYR A 97 -10.67 -3.06 4.73
C TYR A 97 -11.61 -2.58 3.62
N ASP A 98 -12.88 -2.33 3.94
CA ASP A 98 -13.86 -1.85 2.98
C ASP A 98 -13.49 -0.47 2.43
N LEU A 99 -13.00 0.41 3.29
CA LEU A 99 -12.56 1.74 2.89
C LEU A 99 -11.39 1.70 1.91
N LEU A 100 -10.36 0.89 2.20
CA LEU A 100 -9.21 0.75 1.31
C LEU A 100 -9.63 0.14 -0.04
N GLN A 101 -10.51 -0.84 -0.02
CA GLN A 101 -11.04 -1.44 -1.24
C GLN A 101 -11.78 -0.40 -2.09
N GLU A 102 -12.62 0.42 -1.49
CA GLU A 102 -13.33 1.50 -2.18
C GLU A 102 -12.38 2.53 -2.76
N GLN A 103 -11.38 2.98 -1.99
CA GLN A 103 -10.40 3.95 -2.47
C GLN A 103 -9.61 3.40 -3.67
N LEU A 104 -9.13 2.17 -3.58
CA LEU A 104 -8.36 1.55 -4.64
C LEU A 104 -9.16 1.30 -5.91
N GLU A 105 -10.46 1.01 -5.80
CA GLU A 105 -11.32 0.73 -6.95
C GLU A 105 -11.92 1.98 -7.59
N SER A 106 -12.20 3.04 -6.82
CA SER A 106 -13.04 4.16 -7.25
C SER A 106 -12.35 5.52 -7.21
N ASN A 107 -11.29 5.70 -6.44
CA ASN A 107 -10.65 6.99 -6.28
C ASN A 107 -9.49 7.15 -7.24
N HIS A 108 -9.63 8.09 -8.18
CA HIS A 108 -8.60 8.40 -9.18
C HIS A 108 -7.23 8.71 -8.56
N ASP A 109 -7.19 9.40 -7.42
CA ASP A 109 -5.94 9.77 -6.75
C ASP A 109 -5.18 8.55 -6.20
N TRP A 110 -5.87 7.41 -6.03
CA TRP A 110 -5.29 6.13 -5.63
C TRP A 110 -4.92 5.25 -6.82
N GLN A 111 -5.25 5.65 -8.03
CA GLN A 111 -5.00 4.89 -9.25
C GLN A 111 -3.92 5.49 -10.13
N VAL A 112 -3.76 6.81 -10.08
CA VAL A 112 -2.86 7.55 -10.97
C VAL A 112 -1.86 8.35 -10.14
N LEU A 113 -0.58 8.19 -10.48
CA LEU A 113 0.50 9.00 -9.90
C LEU A 113 1.13 9.86 -10.99
N VAL A 114 1.19 11.18 -10.74
CA VAL A 114 1.85 12.15 -11.61
C VAL A 114 3.07 12.70 -10.89
N ASP A 115 4.20 12.74 -11.58
CA ASP A 115 5.37 13.49 -11.11
C ASP A 115 5.14 14.97 -11.41
N GLU A 116 4.80 15.74 -10.38
CA GLU A 116 4.49 17.15 -10.50
C GLU A 116 5.70 17.98 -10.97
N THR A 117 6.91 17.54 -10.64
CA THR A 117 8.15 18.22 -11.01
C THR A 117 8.38 18.19 -12.52
N GLU A 118 8.13 17.04 -13.14
CA GLU A 118 8.33 16.83 -14.58
C GLU A 118 7.03 16.88 -15.37
N GLY A 119 5.87 16.91 -14.71
CA GLY A 119 4.55 16.89 -15.36
C GLY A 119 4.22 15.58 -16.05
N LYS A 120 4.94 14.50 -15.75
CA LYS A 120 4.76 13.18 -16.36
C LYS A 120 4.02 12.22 -15.45
N ARG A 121 3.20 11.37 -16.03
CA ARG A 121 2.57 10.29 -15.29
C ARG A 121 3.60 9.20 -14.99
N VAL A 122 3.69 8.82 -13.73
CA VAL A 122 4.51 7.69 -13.27
C VAL A 122 3.69 6.41 -13.32
N CYS A 123 2.46 6.44 -12.85
CA CYS A 123 1.52 5.33 -12.86
C CYS A 123 0.21 5.81 -13.49
N ARG A 124 -0.31 5.06 -14.45
CA ARG A 124 -1.57 5.43 -15.12
C ARG A 124 -2.80 4.72 -14.57
N ASP A 125 -2.61 3.54 -14.00
CA ASP A 125 -3.67 2.82 -13.30
C ASP A 125 -3.08 1.83 -12.29
N THR A 126 -3.91 1.44 -11.34
CA THR A 126 -3.56 0.50 -10.28
C THR A 126 -4.63 -0.57 -10.19
N ASP A 127 -4.22 -1.82 -10.34
CA ASP A 127 -5.08 -2.98 -10.19
C ASP A 127 -4.91 -3.60 -8.80
N VAL A 128 -6.00 -4.05 -8.23
CA VAL A 128 -5.99 -4.89 -7.03
C VAL A 128 -5.97 -6.34 -7.47
N LEU A 129 -4.87 -7.05 -7.17
CA LEU A 129 -4.70 -8.44 -7.57
C LEU A 129 -5.27 -9.41 -6.56
N ASN A 130 -5.11 -9.12 -5.27
CA ASN A 130 -5.55 -9.99 -4.20
C ASN A 130 -5.74 -9.19 -2.92
N THR A 131 -6.76 -9.53 -2.16
CA THR A 131 -7.01 -8.95 -0.85
C THR A 131 -7.46 -10.02 0.13
N TYR A 132 -7.10 -9.85 1.40
CA TYR A 132 -7.65 -10.68 2.46
C TYR A 132 -7.61 -9.98 3.81
N LEU A 133 -8.45 -10.45 4.70
CA LEU A 133 -8.49 -10.06 6.10
C LEU A 133 -8.37 -11.34 6.92
N THR A 134 -7.39 -11.42 7.79
CA THR A 134 -7.07 -12.64 8.52
C THR A 134 -6.56 -12.37 9.93
N LEU A 135 -6.45 -13.43 10.71
CA LEU A 135 -5.81 -13.40 12.02
C LEU A 135 -4.37 -13.87 11.88
N SER A 136 -3.46 -13.09 12.45
CA SER A 136 -2.03 -13.40 12.46
C SER A 136 -1.57 -13.68 13.89
N PRO A 137 -1.04 -14.86 14.18
CA PRO A 137 -0.51 -15.14 15.53
C PRO A 137 0.75 -14.30 15.78
N THR A 138 0.74 -13.60 16.93
CA THR A 138 1.91 -12.86 17.43
C THR A 138 2.13 -13.27 18.87
N GLY A 139 2.97 -14.28 19.08
CA GLY A 139 3.17 -14.88 20.40
C GLY A 139 1.90 -15.60 20.87
N LYS A 140 1.38 -15.23 22.05
CA LYS A 140 0.14 -15.78 22.61
C LYS A 140 -1.12 -15.05 22.17
N ARG A 141 -0.98 -14.01 21.32
CA ARG A 141 -2.06 -13.12 20.90
C ARG A 141 -2.29 -13.26 19.41
N LEU A 142 -3.55 -13.18 19.00
CA LEU A 142 -3.92 -13.06 17.60
C LEU A 142 -4.12 -11.57 17.29
N ASP A 143 -3.46 -11.10 16.24
CA ASP A 143 -3.65 -9.77 15.71
C ASP A 143 -4.46 -9.86 14.41
N ILE A 144 -5.15 -8.77 14.04
CA ILE A 144 -5.90 -8.72 12.80
C ILE A 144 -5.02 -8.12 11.72
N LEU A 145 -4.89 -8.80 10.60
CA LEU A 145 -4.10 -8.39 9.45
C LEU A 145 -5.00 -8.20 8.24
N GLY A 146 -4.95 -7.01 7.63
CA GLY A 146 -5.52 -6.75 6.33
C GLY A 146 -4.41 -6.62 5.29
N PHE A 147 -4.65 -7.11 4.08
CA PHE A 147 -3.62 -7.19 3.05
C PHE A 147 -4.20 -6.89 1.68
N PHE A 148 -3.46 -6.09 0.90
CA PHE A 148 -3.78 -5.74 -0.49
C PHE A 148 -2.54 -5.89 -1.35
N GLU A 149 -2.63 -6.75 -2.35
CA GLU A 149 -1.60 -6.90 -3.37
C GLU A 149 -2.00 -6.07 -4.59
N LEU A 150 -1.12 -5.16 -4.98
CA LEU A 150 -1.38 -4.16 -6.03
C LEU A 150 -0.44 -4.33 -7.20
N ARG A 151 -0.91 -3.89 -8.35
CA ARG A 151 -0.13 -3.81 -9.57
C ARG A 151 -0.33 -2.44 -10.20
N HIS A 152 0.75 -1.72 -10.41
CA HIS A 152 0.75 -0.37 -10.96
C HIS A 152 1.26 -0.40 -12.40
N HIS A 153 0.44 0.05 -13.34
CA HIS A 153 0.84 0.17 -14.73
C HIS A 153 1.69 1.43 -14.90
N VAL A 154 2.98 1.25 -15.20
CA VAL A 154 3.93 2.36 -15.28
C VAL A 154 4.24 2.74 -16.72
N PHE A 155 4.54 4.03 -16.92
CA PHE A 155 4.95 4.55 -18.21
C PHE A 155 6.43 4.34 -18.44
N LYS A 156 6.75 4.23 -19.71
CA LYS A 156 8.13 4.12 -20.18
C LYS A 156 8.95 5.38 -19.83
#